data_426970faa50211747d142e0f3f6bf012
#
_entry.id   426970faa50211747d142e0f3f6bf012
#
_cell.length_a   1.000
_cell.length_b   1.000
_cell.length_c   1.000
_cell.angle_alpha   90.00
_cell.angle_beta   90.00
_cell.angle_gamma   90.00
#
_symmetry.space_group_name_H-M   'P 1'
#
loop_
_entity.id
_entity.type
_entity.pdbx_description
1 polymer ?
#
loop_
_entity_poly.entity_id
_entity_poly.type
_entity_poly.pdbx_seq_one_letter_code
_entity_poly.pdbx_strand_id
1 'polypeptide(L)'
;IQEVLTLAPTHFVIGSSAIDFATLMLLGGAVGKSAQLPLQTWLADAMAGPTPVSALIHAATMVTAGVYLIARTHPLFELAPDVLYLVGVIGAVTLFIAGFAALVQTDIKRILAYSTMSQIGYMFLALGVMAYQPAIWHLVYHAFFKALLFLGAGSVIHALHGEQDIRNMGGLKKLIPVTYLTFILAALAISGFPLLSGFFSKDEILAHAFEQNKLVWIILFISSLLTAFYMFRLVFLTFFNNFRGTDETKHHIHESPW
;
A
#
# COMPACT_ATOMS: atom_id res chain seq x y z
N ILE A 1 -2.46 -20.60 19.69
CA ILE A 1 -3.14 -20.04 18.50
C ILE A 1 -3.52 -21.18 17.55
N GLN A 2 -2.57 -22.02 17.15
CA GLN A 2 -2.84 -23.15 16.22
C GLN A 2 -4.01 -24.01 16.71
N GLU A 3 -3.99 -24.41 17.96
CA GLU A 3 -5.04 -25.20 18.58
C GLU A 3 -6.41 -24.49 18.56
N VAL A 4 -6.44 -23.18 18.84
CA VAL A 4 -7.67 -22.38 18.73
C VAL A 4 -8.21 -22.39 17.31
N LEU A 5 -7.35 -22.21 16.30
CA LEU A 5 -7.76 -22.18 14.90
C LEU A 5 -8.28 -23.54 14.41
N THR A 6 -7.74 -24.65 14.92
CA THR A 6 -8.20 -26.00 14.54
C THR A 6 -9.47 -26.42 15.28
N LEU A 7 -9.67 -25.97 16.51
CA LEU A 7 -10.85 -26.33 17.34
C LEU A 7 -12.04 -25.38 17.10
N ALA A 8 -11.82 -24.15 16.69
CA ALA A 8 -12.90 -23.17 16.52
C ALA A 8 -14.06 -23.69 15.63
N PRO A 9 -13.82 -24.33 14.46
CA PRO A 9 -14.90 -24.85 13.64
C PRO A 9 -15.74 -25.95 14.27
N THR A 10 -15.20 -26.63 15.32
CA THR A 10 -15.93 -27.69 16.05
C THR A 10 -16.73 -27.14 17.22
N HIS A 11 -16.40 -25.97 17.73
CA HIS A 11 -17.02 -25.36 18.90
C HIS A 11 -17.98 -24.22 18.61
N PHE A 12 -17.80 -23.53 17.47
CA PHE A 12 -18.62 -22.39 17.12
C PHE A 12 -19.47 -22.68 15.87
N VAL A 13 -20.72 -22.26 15.93
CA VAL A 13 -21.60 -22.26 14.75
C VAL A 13 -21.30 -21.02 13.92
N ILE A 14 -21.37 -21.14 12.58
CA ILE A 14 -21.22 -20.03 11.65
C ILE A 14 -22.22 -18.92 12.00
N GLY A 15 -21.76 -17.67 12.09
CA GLY A 15 -22.58 -16.51 12.44
C GLY A 15 -23.01 -16.43 13.90
N SER A 16 -22.36 -17.19 14.80
CA SER A 16 -22.67 -17.06 16.22
C SER A 16 -22.12 -15.74 16.78
N SER A 17 -22.88 -15.08 17.65
CA SER A 17 -22.53 -13.77 18.22
C SER A 17 -21.16 -13.73 18.91
N ALA A 18 -20.74 -14.85 19.48
CA ALA A 18 -19.43 -14.95 20.13
C ALA A 18 -18.27 -14.88 19.14
N ILE A 19 -18.37 -15.58 18.00
CA ILE A 19 -17.32 -15.56 16.98
C ILE A 19 -17.33 -14.25 16.20
N ASP A 20 -18.52 -13.69 15.92
CA ASP A 20 -18.67 -12.38 15.29
C ASP A 20 -18.04 -11.28 16.15
N PHE A 21 -18.28 -11.29 17.46
CA PHE A 21 -17.66 -10.33 18.38
C PHE A 21 -16.14 -10.50 18.44
N ALA A 22 -15.63 -11.72 18.54
CA ALA A 22 -14.21 -12.00 18.59
C ALA A 22 -13.49 -11.54 17.30
N THR A 23 -14.05 -11.87 16.13
CA THR A 23 -13.48 -11.47 14.85
C THR A 23 -13.62 -9.96 14.58
N LEU A 24 -14.68 -9.31 15.06
CA LEU A 24 -14.82 -7.86 15.01
C LEU A 24 -13.75 -7.16 15.85
N MET A 25 -13.38 -7.67 17.01
CA MET A 25 -12.30 -7.13 17.83
C MET A 25 -10.93 -7.33 17.15
N LEU A 26 -10.68 -8.47 16.51
CA LEU A 26 -9.49 -8.71 15.69
C LEU A 26 -9.44 -7.74 14.49
N LEU A 27 -10.57 -7.52 13.84
CA LEU A 27 -10.68 -6.54 12.74
C LEU A 27 -10.37 -5.13 13.22
N GLY A 28 -10.86 -4.70 14.38
CA GLY A 28 -10.54 -3.41 14.98
C GLY A 28 -9.04 -3.21 15.18
N GLY A 29 -8.35 -4.22 15.71
CA GLY A 29 -6.89 -4.23 15.82
C GLY A 29 -6.16 -4.18 14.47
N ALA A 30 -6.66 -4.94 13.48
CA ALA A 30 -6.14 -4.95 12.13
C ALA A 30 -6.28 -3.58 11.45
N VAL A 31 -7.46 -2.96 11.54
CA VAL A 31 -7.76 -1.63 10.98
C VAL A 31 -6.85 -0.56 11.58
N GLY A 32 -6.65 -0.57 12.90
CA GLY A 32 -5.77 0.38 13.59
C GLY A 32 -4.32 0.28 13.14
N LYS A 33 -3.74 -0.92 13.11
CA LYS A 33 -2.35 -1.14 12.68
C LYS A 33 -2.13 -0.93 11.18
N SER A 34 -3.10 -1.30 10.37
CA SER A 34 -3.02 -1.19 8.90
C SER A 34 -3.53 0.13 8.34
N ALA A 35 -3.83 1.10 9.20
CA ALA A 35 -4.29 2.43 8.81
C ALA A 35 -5.47 2.39 7.82
N GLN A 36 -6.43 1.53 8.10
CA GLN A 36 -7.67 1.47 7.34
C GLN A 36 -8.73 2.38 7.97
N LEU A 37 -9.71 2.80 7.19
CA LEU A 37 -10.82 3.61 7.69
C LEU A 37 -11.57 2.87 8.82
N PRO A 38 -11.94 3.60 9.90
CA PRO A 38 -11.79 5.05 10.16
C PRO A 38 -10.48 5.44 10.88
N LEU A 39 -9.53 4.54 11.10
CA LEU A 39 -8.32 4.75 11.92
C LEU A 39 -7.05 5.06 11.07
N GLN A 40 -7.19 5.77 9.96
CA GLN A 40 -6.14 5.97 8.95
C GLN A 40 -5.25 7.21 9.14
N THR A 41 -5.68 8.19 9.92
CA THR A 41 -5.07 9.54 9.95
C THR A 41 -3.62 9.55 10.37
N TRP A 42 -3.25 8.71 11.34
CA TRP A 42 -1.90 8.61 11.89
C TRP A 42 -0.83 8.30 10.82
N LEU A 43 -1.22 7.61 9.72
CA LEU A 43 -0.28 7.17 8.69
C LEU A 43 0.32 8.37 7.94
N ALA A 44 -0.49 9.35 7.57
CA ALA A 44 -0.04 10.55 6.89
C ALA A 44 0.78 11.47 7.83
N ASP A 45 0.42 11.52 9.11
CA ASP A 45 1.11 12.33 10.12
C ASP A 45 2.48 11.73 10.50
N ALA A 46 2.62 10.41 10.43
CA ALA A 46 3.89 9.71 10.64
C ALA A 46 4.98 10.08 9.60
N MET A 47 4.61 10.79 8.51
CA MET A 47 5.58 11.26 7.51
C MET A 47 6.53 12.36 8.04
N ALA A 48 6.28 12.94 9.21
CA ALA A 48 7.21 13.85 9.88
C ALA A 48 8.53 13.17 10.29
N GLY A 49 8.53 11.85 10.45
CA GLY A 49 9.72 11.08 10.84
C GLY A 49 10.76 10.91 9.72
N PRO A 50 11.97 10.41 10.04
CA PRO A 50 13.02 10.15 9.05
C PRO A 50 12.58 9.15 7.97
N THR A 51 13.00 9.37 6.72
CA THR A 51 12.56 8.54 5.58
C THR A 51 12.89 7.05 5.71
N PRO A 52 14.05 6.61 6.24
CA PRO A 52 14.31 5.18 6.46
C PRO A 52 13.34 4.52 7.42
N VAL A 53 12.90 5.24 8.46
CA VAL A 53 11.86 4.76 9.40
C VAL A 53 10.52 4.67 8.69
N SER A 54 10.18 5.66 7.87
CA SER A 54 8.98 5.61 7.02
C SER A 54 9.01 4.40 6.07
N ALA A 55 10.15 4.10 5.45
CA ALA A 55 10.32 2.93 4.61
C ALA A 55 10.02 1.63 5.37
N LEU A 56 10.56 1.47 6.58
CA LEU A 56 10.34 0.28 7.40
C LEU A 56 8.88 0.12 7.82
N ILE A 57 8.26 1.19 8.35
CA ILE A 57 6.89 1.18 8.88
C ILE A 57 5.86 0.93 7.77
N HIS A 58 6.02 1.60 6.62
CA HIS A 58 5.02 1.60 5.55
C HIS A 58 5.23 0.53 4.49
N ALA A 59 6.40 -0.11 4.44
CA ALA A 59 6.65 -1.18 3.49
C ALA A 59 6.30 -2.57 4.04
N ALA A 60 6.91 -2.96 5.16
CA ALA A 60 6.98 -4.37 5.55
C ALA A 60 6.47 -4.69 6.97
N THR A 61 6.36 -3.70 7.87
CA THR A 61 6.19 -4.02 9.29
C THR A 61 4.81 -3.64 9.84
N MET A 62 4.61 -2.39 10.25
CA MET A 62 3.42 -2.03 11.04
C MET A 62 2.12 -2.08 10.22
N VAL A 63 2.14 -1.55 9.01
CA VAL A 63 0.93 -1.46 8.17
C VAL A 63 0.48 -2.81 7.58
N THR A 64 1.39 -3.77 7.48
CA THR A 64 1.09 -5.12 6.96
C THR A 64 0.55 -6.07 8.03
N ALA A 65 0.69 -5.69 9.31
CA ALA A 65 0.31 -6.53 10.45
C ALA A 65 -1.18 -6.91 10.44
N GLY A 66 -2.08 -6.01 10.05
CA GLY A 66 -3.52 -6.30 9.99
C GLY A 66 -3.86 -7.27 8.85
N VAL A 67 -3.22 -7.14 7.69
CA VAL A 67 -3.38 -8.10 6.57
C VAL A 67 -2.94 -9.48 7.02
N TYR A 68 -1.75 -9.57 7.63
CA TYR A 68 -1.23 -10.84 8.15
C TYR A 68 -2.13 -11.43 9.25
N LEU A 69 -2.62 -10.59 10.17
CA LEU A 69 -3.52 -11.04 11.25
C LEU A 69 -4.77 -11.71 10.68
N ILE A 70 -5.47 -11.04 9.75
CA ILE A 70 -6.70 -11.59 9.16
C ILE A 70 -6.39 -12.87 8.36
N ALA A 71 -5.35 -12.86 7.52
CA ALA A 71 -4.94 -14.03 6.76
C ALA A 71 -4.52 -15.20 7.68
N ARG A 72 -3.83 -14.93 8.78
CA ARG A 72 -3.40 -15.96 9.74
C ARG A 72 -4.57 -16.55 10.52
N THR A 73 -5.59 -15.75 10.79
CA THR A 73 -6.77 -16.17 11.54
C THR A 73 -7.99 -16.38 10.65
N HIS A 74 -7.80 -16.61 9.35
CA HIS A 74 -8.89 -16.80 8.38
C HIS A 74 -9.93 -17.85 8.82
N PRO A 75 -9.59 -18.99 9.52
CA PRO A 75 -10.61 -19.95 9.93
C PRO A 75 -11.65 -19.35 10.88
N LEU A 76 -11.27 -18.32 11.67
CA LEU A 76 -12.23 -17.60 12.51
C LEU A 76 -13.11 -16.66 11.70
N PHE A 77 -12.53 -15.96 10.71
CA PHE A 77 -13.27 -15.04 9.84
C PHE A 77 -14.23 -15.79 8.91
N GLU A 78 -13.91 -17.01 8.48
CA GLU A 78 -14.80 -17.87 7.69
C GLU A 78 -16.05 -18.31 8.48
N LEU A 79 -15.94 -18.39 9.83
CA LEU A 79 -17.07 -18.63 10.72
C LEU A 79 -17.92 -17.36 10.97
N ALA A 80 -17.43 -16.17 10.59
CA ALA A 80 -18.07 -14.87 10.76
C ALA A 80 -18.24 -14.14 9.41
N PRO A 81 -19.13 -14.61 8.52
CA PRO A 81 -19.25 -14.10 7.15
C PRO A 81 -19.59 -12.61 7.09
N ASP A 82 -20.39 -12.08 8.03
CA ASP A 82 -20.72 -10.66 8.08
C ASP A 82 -19.50 -9.79 8.40
N VAL A 83 -18.62 -10.26 9.30
CA VAL A 83 -17.37 -9.57 9.62
C VAL A 83 -16.38 -9.69 8.47
N LEU A 84 -16.32 -10.83 7.79
CA LEU A 84 -15.48 -11.00 6.59
C LEU A 84 -15.94 -10.08 5.44
N TYR A 85 -17.25 -9.93 5.25
CA TYR A 85 -17.79 -8.93 4.32
C TYR A 85 -17.38 -7.51 4.71
N LEU A 86 -17.42 -7.17 6.01
CA LEU A 86 -17.00 -5.87 6.52
C LEU A 86 -15.51 -5.61 6.27
N VAL A 87 -14.63 -6.63 6.35
CA VAL A 87 -13.21 -6.54 5.95
C VAL A 87 -13.11 -6.03 4.50
N GLY A 88 -13.87 -6.64 3.58
CA GLY A 88 -13.90 -6.24 2.18
C GLY A 88 -14.40 -4.82 1.98
N VAL A 89 -15.48 -4.43 2.65
CA VAL A 89 -16.04 -3.07 2.57
C VAL A 89 -15.07 -2.01 3.07
N ILE A 90 -14.44 -2.23 4.23
CA ILE A 90 -13.42 -1.31 4.78
C ILE A 90 -12.26 -1.18 3.80
N GLY A 91 -11.79 -2.31 3.23
CA GLY A 91 -10.74 -2.33 2.23
C GLY A 91 -11.12 -1.52 0.98
N ALA A 92 -12.31 -1.72 0.43
CA ALA A 92 -12.80 -1.02 -0.76
C ALA A 92 -12.90 0.50 -0.55
N VAL A 93 -13.48 0.94 0.56
CA VAL A 93 -13.64 2.37 0.87
C VAL A 93 -12.28 3.03 1.10
N THR A 94 -11.40 2.38 1.87
CA THR A 94 -10.04 2.88 2.11
C THR A 94 -9.24 2.99 0.83
N LEU A 95 -9.29 1.98 -0.01
CA LEU A 95 -8.62 1.89 -1.30
C LEU A 95 -8.92 3.10 -2.19
N PHE A 96 -10.20 3.46 -2.35
CA PHE A 96 -10.61 4.60 -3.16
C PHE A 96 -10.22 5.93 -2.52
N ILE A 97 -10.56 6.15 -1.25
CA ILE A 97 -10.28 7.42 -0.57
C ILE A 97 -8.77 7.69 -0.57
N ALA A 98 -7.96 6.70 -0.24
CA ALA A 98 -6.51 6.84 -0.26
C ALA A 98 -5.94 7.03 -1.67
N GLY A 99 -6.48 6.33 -2.68
CA GLY A 99 -6.07 6.49 -4.07
C GLY A 99 -6.34 7.90 -4.60
N PHE A 100 -7.52 8.44 -4.35
CA PHE A 100 -7.85 9.83 -4.71
C PHE A 100 -7.04 10.85 -3.90
N ALA A 101 -6.81 10.61 -2.61
CA ALA A 101 -5.96 11.47 -1.81
C ALA A 101 -4.51 11.51 -2.37
N ALA A 102 -3.95 10.38 -2.80
CA ALA A 102 -2.63 10.31 -3.42
C ALA A 102 -2.52 11.17 -4.70
N LEU A 103 -3.62 11.32 -5.47
CA LEU A 103 -3.64 12.16 -6.68
C LEU A 103 -3.45 13.65 -6.40
N VAL A 104 -3.95 14.14 -5.27
CA VAL A 104 -3.97 15.57 -4.95
C VAL A 104 -2.82 16.00 -4.05
N GLN A 105 -2.14 15.04 -3.40
CA GLN A 105 -0.98 15.36 -2.57
C GLN A 105 0.18 15.91 -3.41
N THR A 106 0.95 16.79 -2.78
CA THR A 106 2.15 17.41 -3.38
C THR A 106 3.44 16.98 -2.67
N ASP A 107 3.35 16.50 -1.44
CA ASP A 107 4.48 15.96 -0.68
C ASP A 107 4.79 14.52 -1.11
N ILE A 108 6.04 14.26 -1.53
CA ILE A 108 6.48 12.94 -2.05
C ILE A 108 6.24 11.82 -1.02
N LYS A 109 6.51 12.05 0.26
CA LYS A 109 6.32 11.05 1.33
C LYS A 109 4.83 10.80 1.57
N ARG A 110 3.99 11.86 1.57
CA ARG A 110 2.54 11.74 1.74
C ARG A 110 1.90 10.99 0.58
N ILE A 111 2.33 11.24 -0.68
CA ILE A 111 1.87 10.46 -1.84
C ILE A 111 2.14 8.98 -1.63
N LEU A 112 3.34 8.62 -1.20
CA LEU A 112 3.72 7.24 -0.92
C LEU A 112 2.95 6.65 0.27
N ALA A 113 2.63 7.43 1.30
CA ALA A 113 1.82 7.00 2.44
C ALA A 113 0.38 6.69 2.03
N TYR A 114 -0.28 7.57 1.29
CA TYR A 114 -1.62 7.31 0.76
C TYR A 114 -1.63 6.15 -0.25
N SER A 115 -0.58 6.02 -1.04
CA SER A 115 -0.38 4.85 -1.89
C SER A 115 -0.24 3.55 -1.08
N THR A 116 0.43 3.57 0.07
CA THR A 116 0.50 2.42 1.00
C THR A 116 -0.89 2.07 1.52
N MET A 117 -1.62 3.06 2.03
CA MET A 117 -2.98 2.89 2.54
C MET A 117 -3.91 2.28 1.47
N SER A 118 -3.81 2.75 0.23
CA SER A 118 -4.56 2.21 -0.90
C SER A 118 -4.19 0.75 -1.21
N GLN A 119 -2.90 0.39 -1.22
CA GLN A 119 -2.48 -1.01 -1.47
C GLN A 119 -2.87 -1.96 -0.34
N ILE A 120 -2.82 -1.50 0.91
CA ILE A 120 -3.31 -2.29 2.05
C ILE A 120 -4.84 -2.48 1.95
N GLY A 121 -5.58 -1.44 1.56
CA GLY A 121 -7.02 -1.56 1.26
C GLY A 121 -7.30 -2.58 0.15
N TYR A 122 -6.45 -2.62 -0.87
CA TYR A 122 -6.50 -3.63 -1.94
C TYR A 122 -6.37 -5.06 -1.37
N MET A 123 -5.44 -5.27 -0.42
CA MET A 123 -5.27 -6.55 0.25
C MET A 123 -6.44 -6.88 1.18
N PHE A 124 -6.99 -5.91 1.92
CA PHE A 124 -8.18 -6.11 2.75
C PHE A 124 -9.38 -6.54 1.91
N LEU A 125 -9.58 -5.91 0.75
CA LEU A 125 -10.65 -6.31 -0.17
C LEU A 125 -10.44 -7.74 -0.71
N ALA A 126 -9.19 -8.11 -1.02
CA ALA A 126 -8.85 -9.47 -1.42
C ALA A 126 -9.14 -10.49 -0.30
N LEU A 127 -8.80 -10.16 0.95
CA LEU A 127 -9.13 -11.00 2.12
C LEU A 127 -10.65 -11.15 2.29
N GLY A 128 -11.41 -10.08 2.07
CA GLY A 128 -12.87 -10.08 2.15
C GLY A 128 -13.56 -11.00 1.12
N VAL A 129 -12.88 -11.32 0.02
CA VAL A 129 -13.32 -12.33 -0.97
C VAL A 129 -12.54 -13.65 -0.84
N MET A 130 -11.95 -13.92 0.31
CA MET A 130 -11.22 -15.15 0.65
C MET A 130 -9.98 -15.43 -0.22
N ALA A 131 -9.46 -14.43 -0.94
CA ALA A 131 -8.21 -14.52 -1.70
C ALA A 131 -6.99 -14.37 -0.77
N TYR A 132 -6.87 -15.23 0.25
CA TYR A 132 -5.85 -15.11 1.30
C TYR A 132 -4.42 -15.25 0.77
N GLN A 133 -4.17 -16.28 -0.05
CA GLN A 133 -2.84 -16.54 -0.61
C GLN A 133 -2.39 -15.40 -1.53
N PRO A 134 -3.18 -14.93 -2.51
CA PRO A 134 -2.84 -13.78 -3.34
C PRO A 134 -2.61 -12.50 -2.54
N ALA A 135 -3.41 -12.26 -1.48
CA ALA A 135 -3.24 -11.12 -0.59
C ALA A 135 -1.87 -11.14 0.12
N ILE A 136 -1.44 -12.31 0.64
CA ILE A 136 -0.13 -12.48 1.27
C ILE A 136 1.00 -12.35 0.24
N TRP A 137 0.84 -12.88 -0.96
CA TRP A 137 1.83 -12.69 -2.03
C TRP A 137 2.00 -11.21 -2.38
N HIS A 138 0.89 -10.49 -2.51
CA HIS A 138 0.95 -9.05 -2.75
C HIS A 138 1.60 -8.29 -1.58
N LEU A 139 1.37 -8.71 -0.33
CA LEU A 139 2.03 -8.17 0.86
C LEU A 139 3.56 -8.33 0.78
N VAL A 140 4.06 -9.50 0.40
CA VAL A 140 5.50 -9.75 0.28
C VAL A 140 6.11 -8.84 -0.79
N TYR A 141 5.51 -8.77 -1.98
CA TYR A 141 6.01 -7.88 -3.04
C TYR A 141 5.88 -6.40 -2.69
N HIS A 142 4.80 -6.03 -1.99
CA HIS A 142 4.59 -4.69 -1.45
C HIS A 142 5.74 -4.26 -0.54
N ALA A 143 6.22 -5.14 0.33
CA ALA A 143 7.36 -4.85 1.20
C ALA A 143 8.59 -4.40 0.41
N PHE A 144 8.91 -5.08 -0.70
CA PHE A 144 10.07 -4.74 -1.52
C PHE A 144 9.90 -3.45 -2.30
N PHE A 145 8.86 -3.32 -3.11
CA PHE A 145 8.73 -2.13 -3.95
C PHE A 145 8.40 -0.86 -3.14
N LYS A 146 7.73 -0.98 -1.99
CA LYS A 146 7.48 0.17 -1.11
C LYS A 146 8.73 0.63 -0.37
N ALA A 147 9.53 -0.30 0.13
CA ALA A 147 10.82 0.06 0.72
C ALA A 147 11.69 0.81 -0.30
N LEU A 148 11.76 0.29 -1.54
CA LEU A 148 12.52 0.92 -2.61
C LEU A 148 12.00 2.32 -2.98
N LEU A 149 10.67 2.52 -3.03
CA LEU A 149 10.06 3.83 -3.29
C LEU A 149 10.35 4.84 -2.18
N PHE A 150 10.22 4.43 -0.91
CA PHE A 150 10.50 5.32 0.21
C PHE A 150 11.99 5.66 0.34
N LEU A 151 12.88 4.68 0.20
CA LEU A 151 14.33 4.92 0.21
C LEU A 151 14.75 5.80 -0.97
N GLY A 152 14.20 5.54 -2.18
CA GLY A 152 14.41 6.41 -3.33
C GLY A 152 13.89 7.83 -3.13
N ALA A 153 12.71 8.00 -2.50
CA ALA A 153 12.23 9.31 -2.09
C ALA A 153 13.17 9.98 -1.08
N GLY A 154 13.74 9.20 -0.15
CA GLY A 154 14.76 9.68 0.79
C GLY A 154 16.00 10.21 0.06
N SER A 155 16.48 9.51 -0.95
CA SER A 155 17.60 9.95 -1.80
C SER A 155 17.27 11.24 -2.55
N VAL A 156 16.05 11.37 -3.10
CA VAL A 156 15.58 12.60 -3.75
C VAL A 156 15.55 13.77 -2.76
N ILE A 157 14.95 13.58 -1.59
CA ILE A 157 14.85 14.60 -0.54
C ILE A 157 16.24 15.03 -0.06
N HIS A 158 17.17 14.07 0.11
CA HIS A 158 18.55 14.35 0.50
C HIS A 158 19.27 15.18 -0.56
N ALA A 159 19.18 14.78 -1.84
CA ALA A 159 19.76 15.52 -2.97
C ALA A 159 19.23 16.95 -3.11
N LEU A 160 18.00 17.20 -2.64
CA LEU A 160 17.34 18.52 -2.69
C LEU A 160 17.35 19.26 -1.35
N HIS A 161 18.28 18.93 -0.43
CA HIS A 161 18.42 19.60 0.87
C HIS A 161 17.15 19.67 1.72
N GLY A 162 16.31 18.64 1.66
CA GLY A 162 15.10 18.51 2.46
C GLY A 162 13.81 18.92 1.77
N GLU A 163 13.85 19.34 0.50
CA GLU A 163 12.63 19.64 -0.27
C GLU A 163 11.77 18.38 -0.46
N GLN A 164 10.49 18.46 -0.14
CA GLN A 164 9.52 17.37 -0.25
C GLN A 164 8.39 17.65 -1.23
N ASP A 165 8.20 18.90 -1.64
CA ASP A 165 7.14 19.27 -2.57
C ASP A 165 7.55 18.97 -4.02
N ILE A 166 6.82 18.02 -4.64
CA ILE A 166 7.08 17.60 -6.02
C ILE A 166 6.91 18.72 -7.05
N ARG A 167 6.23 19.82 -6.70
CA ARG A 167 6.08 21.00 -7.57
C ARG A 167 7.38 21.77 -7.73
N ASN A 168 8.27 21.69 -6.74
CA ASN A 168 9.59 22.33 -6.75
C ASN A 168 10.68 21.39 -7.27
N MET A 169 10.36 20.15 -7.65
CA MET A 169 11.27 19.16 -8.24
C MET A 169 11.26 19.25 -9.76
N GLY A 170 11.86 18.30 -10.44
CA GLY A 170 11.86 18.13 -11.89
C GLY A 170 13.26 17.97 -12.46
N GLY A 171 13.38 17.33 -13.62
CA GLY A 171 14.65 17.16 -14.33
C GLY A 171 15.70 16.29 -13.63
N LEU A 172 15.35 15.62 -12.52
CA LEU A 172 16.32 14.88 -11.70
C LEU A 172 16.86 13.61 -12.36
N LYS A 173 16.22 13.12 -13.42
CA LYS A 173 16.64 11.90 -14.15
C LYS A 173 18.12 11.91 -14.55
N LYS A 174 18.66 13.06 -14.95
CA LYS A 174 20.06 13.20 -15.39
C LYS A 174 21.01 13.48 -14.23
N LEU A 175 20.51 14.03 -13.14
CA LEU A 175 21.30 14.47 -11.98
C LEU A 175 21.50 13.33 -10.97
N ILE A 176 20.49 12.48 -10.80
CA ILE A 176 20.52 11.30 -9.92
C ILE A 176 20.00 10.05 -10.67
N PRO A 177 20.77 9.53 -11.64
CA PRO A 177 20.30 8.48 -12.55
C PRO A 177 20.08 7.13 -11.88
N VAL A 178 20.85 6.76 -10.85
CA VAL A 178 20.70 5.48 -10.14
C VAL A 178 19.41 5.53 -9.30
N THR A 179 19.20 6.59 -8.56
CA THR A 179 17.95 6.83 -7.82
C THR A 179 16.74 6.82 -8.76
N TYR A 180 16.83 7.47 -9.94
CA TYR A 180 15.77 7.42 -10.94
C TYR A 180 15.47 5.98 -11.40
N LEU A 181 16.51 5.20 -11.74
CA LEU A 181 16.35 3.85 -12.25
C LEU A 181 15.66 2.94 -11.21
N THR A 182 16.11 2.98 -9.98
CA THR A 182 15.52 2.18 -8.90
C THR A 182 14.08 2.62 -8.59
N PHE A 183 13.83 3.93 -8.59
CA PHE A 183 12.49 4.48 -8.33
C PHE A 183 11.49 4.11 -9.44
N ILE A 184 11.88 4.21 -10.72
CA ILE A 184 10.99 3.86 -11.84
C ILE A 184 10.70 2.35 -11.87
N LEU A 185 11.67 1.49 -11.56
CA LEU A 185 11.44 0.05 -11.46
C LEU A 185 10.41 -0.28 -10.38
N ALA A 186 10.50 0.35 -9.21
CA ALA A 186 9.53 0.18 -8.15
C ALA A 186 8.15 0.76 -8.49
N ALA A 187 8.10 1.90 -9.20
CA ALA A 187 6.86 2.51 -9.68
C ALA A 187 6.16 1.64 -10.75
N LEU A 188 6.91 1.01 -11.63
CA LEU A 188 6.39 0.03 -12.59
C LEU A 188 5.87 -1.22 -11.87
N ALA A 189 6.62 -1.72 -10.87
CA ALA A 189 6.22 -2.91 -10.11
C ALA A 189 4.89 -2.68 -9.37
N ILE A 190 4.75 -1.59 -8.62
CA ILE A 190 3.50 -1.28 -7.90
C ILE A 190 2.33 -1.02 -8.84
N SER A 191 2.58 -0.48 -10.03
CA SER A 191 1.55 -0.22 -11.04
C SER A 191 1.03 -1.49 -11.72
N GLY A 192 1.70 -2.63 -11.53
CA GLY A 192 1.32 -3.89 -12.15
C GLY A 192 1.79 -3.99 -13.60
N PHE A 193 2.97 -3.43 -13.92
CA PHE A 193 3.55 -3.58 -15.26
C PHE A 193 3.93 -5.05 -15.51
N PRO A 194 3.59 -5.62 -16.70
CA PRO A 194 3.89 -7.00 -17.05
C PRO A 194 5.35 -7.39 -16.76
N LEU A 195 5.57 -8.63 -16.35
CA LEU A 195 6.86 -9.22 -15.98
C LEU A 195 7.43 -8.77 -14.61
N LEU A 196 6.87 -7.75 -13.97
CA LEU A 196 7.28 -7.35 -12.62
C LEU A 196 6.39 -7.97 -11.54
N SER A 197 6.90 -8.01 -10.30
CA SER A 197 6.26 -8.72 -9.18
C SER A 197 4.81 -8.29 -8.91
N GLY A 198 4.52 -7.00 -9.01
CA GLY A 198 3.18 -6.47 -8.76
C GLY A 198 2.14 -6.88 -9.81
N PHE A 199 2.56 -7.21 -11.04
CA PHE A 199 1.69 -7.74 -12.06
C PHE A 199 1.10 -9.09 -11.63
N PHE A 200 1.95 -10.04 -11.30
CA PHE A 200 1.52 -11.39 -10.94
C PHE A 200 0.57 -11.39 -9.74
N SER A 201 0.91 -10.66 -8.68
CA SER A 201 0.07 -10.64 -7.47
C SER A 201 -1.26 -9.91 -7.66
N LYS A 202 -1.29 -8.81 -8.44
CA LYS A 202 -2.54 -8.09 -8.71
C LYS A 202 -3.44 -8.86 -9.67
N ASP A 203 -2.84 -9.49 -10.68
CA ASP A 203 -3.57 -10.30 -11.65
C ASP A 203 -4.27 -11.48 -10.97
N GLU A 204 -3.57 -12.16 -10.06
CA GLU A 204 -4.13 -13.28 -9.30
C GLU A 204 -5.27 -12.84 -8.36
N ILE A 205 -5.13 -11.67 -7.68
CA ILE A 205 -6.22 -11.09 -6.89
C ILE A 205 -7.41 -10.73 -7.78
N LEU A 206 -7.16 -10.14 -8.96
CA LEU A 206 -8.20 -9.78 -9.91
C LEU A 206 -8.92 -11.01 -10.47
N ALA A 207 -8.18 -12.06 -10.83
CA ALA A 207 -8.76 -13.32 -11.32
C ALA A 207 -9.68 -13.94 -10.26
N HIS A 208 -9.20 -14.06 -9.02
CA HIS A 208 -10.00 -14.59 -7.91
C HIS A 208 -11.25 -13.74 -7.62
N ALA A 209 -11.09 -12.41 -7.61
CA ALA A 209 -12.22 -11.51 -7.42
C ALA A 209 -13.27 -11.61 -8.56
N PHE A 210 -12.83 -11.82 -9.81
CA PHE A 210 -13.73 -12.00 -10.96
C PHE A 210 -14.62 -13.22 -10.82
N GLU A 211 -14.07 -14.31 -10.29
CA GLU A 211 -14.83 -15.56 -10.05
C GLU A 211 -15.84 -15.41 -8.90
N GLN A 212 -15.45 -14.68 -7.84
CA GLN A 212 -16.26 -14.54 -6.64
C GLN A 212 -17.30 -13.42 -6.74
N ASN A 213 -16.90 -12.24 -7.21
CA ASN A 213 -17.77 -11.05 -7.26
C ASN A 213 -17.30 -10.03 -8.29
N LYS A 214 -18.04 -9.88 -9.37
CA LYS A 214 -17.71 -8.93 -10.45
C LYS A 214 -17.66 -7.47 -10.01
N LEU A 215 -18.45 -7.07 -9.01
CA LEU A 215 -18.40 -5.71 -8.48
C LEU A 215 -17.05 -5.45 -7.79
N VAL A 216 -16.59 -6.40 -6.97
CA VAL A 216 -15.27 -6.34 -6.33
C VAL A 216 -14.16 -6.29 -7.38
N TRP A 217 -14.27 -7.08 -8.43
CA TRP A 217 -13.33 -7.04 -9.55
C TRP A 217 -13.25 -5.65 -10.22
N ILE A 218 -14.40 -5.02 -10.50
CA ILE A 218 -14.46 -3.66 -11.07
C ILE A 218 -13.76 -2.65 -10.15
N ILE A 219 -14.03 -2.72 -8.85
CA ILE A 219 -13.41 -1.87 -7.83
C ILE A 219 -11.88 -2.02 -7.86
N LEU A 220 -11.38 -3.23 -7.83
CA LEU A 220 -9.94 -3.54 -7.85
C LEU A 220 -9.29 -3.11 -9.17
N PHE A 221 -9.96 -3.30 -10.31
CA PHE A 221 -9.48 -2.90 -11.62
C PHE A 221 -9.33 -1.37 -11.74
N ILE A 222 -10.37 -0.61 -11.39
CA ILE A 222 -10.33 0.86 -11.38
C ILE A 222 -9.22 1.37 -10.45
N SER A 223 -9.07 0.76 -9.29
CA SER A 223 -8.01 1.09 -8.35
C SER A 223 -6.60 0.81 -8.88
N SER A 224 -6.44 -0.23 -9.69
CA SER A 224 -5.16 -0.52 -10.34
C SER A 224 -4.78 0.57 -11.34
N LEU A 225 -5.75 1.07 -12.12
CA LEU A 225 -5.55 2.22 -13.01
C LEU A 225 -5.21 3.49 -12.23
N LEU A 226 -5.91 3.73 -11.12
CA LEU A 226 -5.66 4.87 -10.24
C LEU A 226 -4.24 4.81 -9.66
N THR A 227 -3.78 3.61 -9.28
CA THR A 227 -2.41 3.37 -8.81
C THR A 227 -1.38 3.78 -9.85
N ALA A 228 -1.53 3.34 -11.08
CA ALA A 228 -0.64 3.70 -12.17
C ALA A 228 -0.62 5.23 -12.37
N PHE A 229 -1.79 5.87 -12.35
CA PHE A 229 -1.90 7.30 -12.59
C PHE A 229 -1.17 8.13 -11.54
N TYR A 230 -1.41 7.92 -10.23
CA TYR A 230 -0.73 8.73 -9.20
C TYR A 230 0.77 8.41 -9.12
N MET A 231 1.19 7.17 -9.37
CA MET A 231 2.61 6.81 -9.37
C MET A 231 3.36 7.45 -10.54
N PHE A 232 2.81 7.42 -11.75
CA PHE A 232 3.45 8.07 -12.89
C PHE A 232 3.38 9.59 -12.81
N ARG A 233 2.30 10.17 -12.23
CA ARG A 233 2.29 11.60 -11.89
C ARG A 233 3.48 11.96 -10.98
N LEU A 234 3.73 11.17 -9.94
CA LEU A 234 4.87 11.37 -9.05
C LEU A 234 6.20 11.28 -9.80
N VAL A 235 6.39 10.23 -10.60
CA VAL A 235 7.62 10.02 -11.39
C VAL A 235 7.86 11.17 -12.37
N PHE A 236 6.84 11.59 -13.12
CA PHE A 236 6.99 12.65 -14.11
C PHE A 236 7.27 14.01 -13.48
N LEU A 237 6.64 14.34 -12.37
CA LEU A 237 6.88 15.60 -11.68
C LEU A 237 8.24 15.66 -10.98
N THR A 238 8.76 14.53 -10.51
CA THR A 238 10.05 14.46 -9.82
C THR A 238 11.23 14.37 -10.79
N PHE A 239 11.17 13.48 -11.78
CA PHE A 239 12.35 13.13 -12.58
C PHE A 239 12.37 13.72 -13.98
N PHE A 240 11.23 14.16 -14.53
CA PHE A 240 11.14 14.69 -15.89
C PHE A 240 10.89 16.20 -15.88
N ASN A 241 10.80 16.79 -17.05
CA ASN A 241 10.67 18.23 -17.28
C ASN A 241 11.90 19.03 -16.82
N ASN A 242 11.77 20.35 -16.75
CA ASN A 242 12.81 21.23 -16.26
C ASN A 242 12.86 21.24 -14.74
N PHE A 243 14.04 21.44 -14.18
CA PHE A 243 14.21 21.65 -12.74
C PHE A 243 13.48 22.93 -12.31
N ARG A 244 12.71 22.83 -11.24
CA ARG A 244 11.86 23.94 -10.73
C ARG A 244 12.30 24.47 -9.36
N GLY A 245 13.39 23.95 -8.84
CA GLY A 245 14.03 24.49 -7.62
C GLY A 245 14.94 25.69 -7.93
N THR A 246 15.67 26.13 -6.92
CA THR A 246 16.63 27.24 -7.06
C THR A 246 17.90 26.78 -7.75
N ASP A 247 18.60 27.71 -8.43
CA ASP A 247 19.89 27.42 -9.09
C ASP A 247 20.95 26.98 -8.05
N GLU A 248 20.93 27.54 -6.84
CA GLU A 248 21.79 27.15 -5.73
C GLU A 248 21.62 25.69 -5.38
N THR A 249 20.37 25.22 -5.20
CA THR A 249 20.07 23.81 -4.94
C THR A 249 20.56 22.91 -6.06
N LYS A 250 20.40 23.34 -7.33
CA LYS A 250 20.78 22.55 -8.50
C LYS A 250 22.28 22.24 -8.55
N HIS A 251 23.15 23.14 -8.12
CA HIS A 251 24.61 22.93 -8.11
C HIS A 251 25.07 21.95 -7.03
N HIS A 252 24.27 21.70 -6.02
CA HIS A 252 24.59 20.79 -4.92
C HIS A 252 23.94 19.41 -5.07
N ILE A 253 23.16 19.16 -6.11
CA ILE A 253 22.53 17.86 -6.35
C ILE A 253 23.60 16.81 -6.63
N HIS A 254 23.61 15.77 -5.83
CA HIS A 254 24.48 14.61 -6.02
C HIS A 254 23.73 13.31 -5.73
N GLU A 255 24.19 12.19 -6.31
CA GLU A 255 23.69 10.86 -6.02
C GLU A 255 23.99 10.47 -4.57
N SER A 256 23.13 9.65 -3.97
CA SER A 256 23.40 9.10 -2.64
C SER A 256 24.65 8.22 -2.66
N PRO A 257 25.48 8.22 -1.58
CA PRO A 257 26.63 7.32 -1.49
C PRO A 257 26.20 5.85 -1.47
N TRP A 258 27.09 5.00 -1.93
CA TRP A 258 26.88 3.53 -1.96
C TRP A 258 26.92 2.91 -0.58
#